data_dcfc84f1bee22abdcdcf0c4dc3f3dd11
#
_entry.id   dcfc84f1bee22abdcdcf0c4dc3f3dd11
#
_cell.length_a   1.000
_cell.length_b   1.000
_cell.length_c   1.000
_cell.angle_alpha   90.00
_cell.angle_beta   90.00
_cell.angle_gamma   90.00
#
_symmetry.space_group_name_H-M   'P 1'
#
loop_
_entity.id
_entity.type
_entity.pdbx_description
1 polymer ?
#
loop_
_entity_poly.entity_id
_entity_poly.type
_entity_poly.pdbx_seq_one_letter_code
_entity_poly.pdbx_strand_id
1 'polypeptide(L)'
;MIFEFFRFELREQLRSPLLWLMAVLFALMGFGAASSDAIQIGGGLGNVYRNAPTVIATFMAVFTLLGMLVITMFISSALLRDFEQGTADLFFASPIRKRDYLLGRIGAALTASFIVYLVIACGIFIAQFMPWIDDARLGPVSLKPYLWTFAVFVIPNLLFTGALLALMAAVTRSILWVYIGVIAFFVLYFVSGALLSDLDNLWISTLLEPMGAHRALADQGLV
;
A
#
# COMPACT_ATOMS: atom_id res chain seq x y z
N MET A 1 17.66 -16.72 -14.48
CA MET A 1 16.53 -16.18 -15.25
C MET A 1 15.57 -15.35 -14.42
N ILE A 2 15.07 -15.76 -13.24
CA ILE A 2 14.18 -14.92 -12.40
C ILE A 2 14.76 -13.51 -12.18
N PHE A 3 16.03 -13.42 -11.79
CA PHE A 3 16.70 -12.15 -11.50
C PHE A 3 16.82 -11.22 -12.73
N GLU A 4 16.95 -11.77 -13.92
CA GLU A 4 17.01 -11.00 -15.17
C GLU A 4 15.66 -10.36 -15.49
N PHE A 5 14.56 -11.13 -15.37
CA PHE A 5 13.20 -10.60 -15.50
C PHE A 5 12.90 -9.55 -14.44
N PHE A 6 13.27 -9.82 -13.20
CA PHE A 6 13.13 -8.88 -12.09
C PHE A 6 13.86 -7.56 -12.37
N ARG A 7 15.14 -7.64 -12.76
CA ARG A 7 15.96 -6.45 -13.03
C ARG A 7 15.44 -5.65 -14.23
N PHE A 8 15.04 -6.35 -15.28
CA PHE A 8 14.48 -5.72 -16.48
C PHE A 8 13.19 -4.97 -16.13
N GLU A 9 12.23 -5.65 -15.52
CA GLU A 9 10.93 -5.06 -15.17
C GLU A 9 11.08 -3.93 -14.14
N LEU A 10 11.90 -4.12 -13.11
CA LEU A 10 12.14 -3.08 -12.11
C LEU A 10 12.77 -1.83 -12.75
N ARG A 11 13.73 -2.00 -13.66
CA ARG A 11 14.34 -0.87 -14.38
C ARG A 11 13.33 -0.13 -15.24
N GLU A 12 12.42 -0.86 -15.87
CA GLU A 12 11.35 -0.29 -16.69
C GLU A 12 10.40 0.55 -15.83
N GLN A 13 9.95 -0.01 -14.70
CA GLN A 13 9.06 0.68 -13.77
C GLN A 13 9.73 1.90 -13.12
N LEU A 14 11.00 1.80 -12.70
CA LEU A 14 11.76 2.93 -12.14
C LEU A 14 12.01 4.06 -13.15
N ARG A 15 12.03 3.76 -14.44
CA ARG A 15 12.12 4.76 -15.51
C ARG A 15 10.78 5.39 -15.86
N SER A 16 9.69 4.77 -15.43
CA SER A 16 8.36 5.30 -15.68
C SER A 16 8.15 6.61 -14.92
N PRO A 17 7.79 7.71 -15.58
CA PRO A 17 7.46 8.96 -14.90
C PRO A 17 6.25 8.81 -13.98
N LEU A 18 5.38 7.85 -14.28
CA LEU A 18 4.17 7.57 -13.53
C LEU A 18 4.48 7.06 -12.11
N LEU A 19 5.55 6.26 -11.94
CA LEU A 19 6.00 5.83 -10.61
C LEU A 19 6.36 7.03 -9.73
N TRP A 20 7.17 7.93 -10.26
CA TRP A 20 7.63 9.11 -9.52
C TRP A 20 6.50 10.10 -9.26
N LEU A 21 5.59 10.27 -10.22
CA LEU A 21 4.38 11.08 -10.05
C LEU A 21 3.55 10.56 -8.87
N MET A 22 3.28 9.26 -8.83
CA MET A 22 2.53 8.63 -7.73
C MET A 22 3.29 8.72 -6.41
N ALA A 23 4.60 8.45 -6.42
CA ALA A 23 5.42 8.54 -5.22
C ALA A 23 5.38 9.97 -4.61
N VAL A 24 5.55 11.00 -5.44
CA VAL A 24 5.50 12.40 -5.00
C VAL A 24 4.10 12.79 -4.53
N LEU A 25 3.05 12.42 -5.29
CA LEU A 25 1.67 12.71 -4.93
C LEU A 25 1.33 12.14 -3.55
N PHE A 26 1.59 10.85 -3.34
CA PHE A 26 1.31 10.19 -2.08
C PHE A 26 2.21 10.67 -0.94
N ALA A 27 3.47 11.01 -1.22
CA ALA A 27 4.35 11.62 -0.22
C ALA A 27 3.84 13.00 0.22
N LEU A 28 3.38 13.83 -0.73
CA LEU A 28 2.77 15.13 -0.41
C LEU A 28 1.46 14.96 0.36
N MET A 29 0.65 13.96 0.02
CA MET A 29 -0.55 13.64 0.82
C MET A 29 -0.16 13.22 2.24
N GLY A 30 0.83 12.34 2.40
CA GLY A 30 1.33 11.90 3.71
C GLY A 30 1.92 13.04 4.53
N PHE A 31 2.73 13.87 3.88
CA PHE A 31 3.28 15.09 4.47
C PHE A 31 2.17 16.04 4.91
N GLY A 32 1.21 16.34 4.02
CA GLY A 32 0.09 17.23 4.31
C GLY A 32 -0.80 16.71 5.44
N ALA A 33 -1.12 15.42 5.44
CA ALA A 33 -1.89 14.79 6.50
C ALA A 33 -1.18 14.85 7.86
N ALA A 34 0.14 14.60 7.89
CA ALA A 34 0.92 14.61 9.13
C ALA A 34 1.23 16.02 9.64
N SER A 35 1.36 17.02 8.75
CA SER A 35 1.67 18.41 9.11
C SER A 35 0.43 19.26 9.37
N SER A 36 -0.77 18.85 8.90
CA SER A 36 -2.00 19.60 9.05
C SER A 36 -2.66 19.42 10.42
N ASP A 37 -3.25 20.47 10.97
CA ASP A 37 -4.11 20.40 12.15
C ASP A 37 -5.54 19.92 11.84
N ALA A 38 -5.93 19.93 10.56
CA ALA A 38 -7.26 19.51 10.13
C ALA A 38 -7.46 17.99 10.22
N ILE A 39 -6.36 17.21 10.16
CA ILE A 39 -6.39 15.75 10.26
C ILE A 39 -5.82 15.35 11.61
N GLN A 40 -6.70 15.15 12.59
CA GLN A 40 -6.34 14.71 13.92
C GLN A 40 -6.63 13.22 14.06
N ILE A 41 -5.62 12.39 13.97
CA ILE A 41 -5.72 10.97 14.30
C ILE A 41 -5.51 10.84 15.81
N GLY A 42 -6.48 10.22 16.50
CA GLY A 42 -6.53 10.19 17.97
C GLY A 42 -7.15 11.43 18.61
N GLY A 43 -7.87 12.23 17.84
CA GLY A 43 -8.29 13.59 18.11
C GLY A 43 -9.30 13.87 19.22
N GLY A 44 -9.65 12.89 20.07
CA GLY A 44 -10.44 13.14 21.29
C GLY A 44 -9.62 13.06 22.57
N LEU A 45 -8.48 12.42 22.50
CA LEU A 45 -7.56 12.19 23.63
C LEU A 45 -6.43 13.22 23.57
N GLY A 46 -6.66 14.43 24.00
CA GLY A 46 -5.77 15.60 23.94
C GLY A 46 -4.31 15.44 24.41
N ASN A 47 -3.83 14.22 24.64
CA ASN A 47 -2.53 13.87 25.18
C ASN A 47 -1.69 12.94 24.27
N VAL A 48 -2.03 12.77 22.99
CA VAL A 48 -1.24 11.93 22.09
C VAL A 48 -0.31 12.78 21.25
N TYR A 49 0.97 12.49 21.27
CA TYR A 49 1.94 13.15 20.40
C TYR A 49 1.63 12.86 18.93
N ARG A 50 1.83 13.84 18.05
CA ARG A 50 1.62 13.68 16.60
C ARG A 50 2.50 12.61 15.95
N ASN A 51 3.67 12.39 16.52
CA ASN A 51 4.60 11.32 16.12
C ASN A 51 4.53 10.08 17.01
N ALA A 52 3.40 9.88 17.72
CA ALA A 52 3.20 8.67 18.49
C ALA A 52 3.17 7.42 17.58
N PRO A 53 3.65 6.27 18.05
CA PRO A 53 3.68 5.03 17.27
C PRO A 53 2.32 4.65 16.69
N THR A 54 1.24 4.85 17.44
CA THR A 54 -0.14 4.61 17.02
C THR A 54 -0.57 5.51 15.87
N VAL A 55 -0.24 6.80 15.93
CA VAL A 55 -0.55 7.77 14.87
C VAL A 55 0.18 7.40 13.58
N ILE A 56 1.47 7.09 13.66
CA ILE A 56 2.27 6.63 12.50
C ILE A 56 1.68 5.35 11.92
N ALA A 57 1.30 4.39 12.76
CA ALA A 57 0.70 3.15 12.34
C ALA A 57 -0.64 3.38 11.61
N THR A 58 -1.48 4.27 12.12
CA THR A 58 -2.76 4.61 11.49
C THR A 58 -2.56 5.30 10.13
N PHE A 59 -1.65 6.26 10.03
CA PHE A 59 -1.32 6.88 8.74
C PHE A 59 -0.84 5.81 7.74
N MET A 60 0.08 4.93 8.15
CA MET A 60 0.58 3.87 7.28
C MET A 60 -0.52 2.89 6.89
N ALA A 61 -1.45 2.53 7.80
CA ALA A 61 -2.58 1.66 7.50
C ALA A 61 -3.50 2.29 6.43
N VAL A 62 -3.87 3.56 6.59
CA VAL A 62 -4.68 4.29 5.61
C VAL A 62 -3.97 4.39 4.25
N PHE A 63 -2.67 4.74 4.25
CA PHE A 63 -1.90 4.79 3.01
C PHE A 63 -1.68 3.40 2.39
N THR A 64 -1.68 2.33 3.18
CA THR A 64 -1.62 0.97 2.64
C THR A 64 -2.89 0.61 1.89
N LEU A 65 -4.05 1.03 2.40
CA LEU A 65 -5.33 0.86 1.71
C LEU A 65 -5.34 1.65 0.39
N LEU A 66 -5.02 2.94 0.41
CA LEU A 66 -4.94 3.76 -0.81
C LEU A 66 -3.88 3.25 -1.78
N GLY A 67 -2.77 2.76 -1.26
CA GLY A 67 -1.67 2.20 -2.04
C GLY A 67 -2.02 0.91 -2.78
N MET A 68 -3.16 0.27 -2.49
CA MET A 68 -3.68 -0.83 -3.30
C MET A 68 -3.86 -0.40 -4.77
N LEU A 69 -4.26 0.86 -5.03
CA LEU A 69 -4.36 1.40 -6.38
C LEU A 69 -2.98 1.45 -7.07
N VAL A 70 -1.94 1.82 -6.32
CA VAL A 70 -0.55 1.86 -6.81
C VAL A 70 -0.07 0.44 -7.15
N ILE A 71 -0.30 -0.51 -6.26
CA ILE A 71 0.07 -1.92 -6.49
C ILE A 71 -0.66 -2.46 -7.72
N THR A 72 -1.95 -2.14 -7.87
CA THR A 72 -2.76 -2.55 -9.02
C THR A 72 -2.14 -2.08 -10.32
N MET A 73 -1.75 -0.81 -10.40
CA MET A 73 -1.14 -0.23 -11.58
C MET A 73 0.17 -0.96 -11.96
N PHE A 74 1.06 -1.19 -10.98
CA PHE A 74 2.34 -1.83 -11.25
C PHE A 74 2.21 -3.32 -11.58
N ILE A 75 1.35 -4.06 -10.89
CA ILE A 75 1.11 -5.48 -11.17
C ILE A 75 0.41 -5.66 -12.51
N SER A 76 -0.61 -4.86 -12.81
CA SER A 76 -1.29 -4.93 -14.10
C SER A 76 -0.33 -4.62 -15.25
N SER A 77 0.45 -3.55 -15.13
CA SER A 77 1.47 -3.20 -16.12
C SER A 77 2.51 -4.31 -16.29
N ALA A 78 3.00 -4.89 -15.20
CA ALA A 78 4.01 -5.94 -15.25
C ALA A 78 3.50 -7.24 -15.90
N LEU A 79 2.26 -7.64 -15.63
CA LEU A 79 1.74 -8.95 -16.05
C LEU A 79 0.94 -8.91 -17.34
N LEU A 80 0.25 -7.80 -17.63
CA LEU A 80 -0.72 -7.73 -18.72
C LEU A 80 -0.21 -6.99 -19.95
N ARG A 81 0.88 -6.22 -19.82
CA ARG A 81 1.47 -5.47 -20.95
C ARG A 81 1.73 -6.33 -22.18
N ASP A 82 2.26 -7.55 -21.98
CA ASP A 82 2.59 -8.42 -23.13
C ASP A 82 1.32 -8.96 -23.81
N PHE A 83 0.24 -9.15 -23.04
CA PHE A 83 -1.06 -9.54 -23.60
C PHE A 83 -1.68 -8.39 -24.39
N GLU A 84 -1.58 -7.15 -23.90
CA GLU A 84 -2.11 -5.98 -24.59
C GLU A 84 -1.33 -5.64 -25.85
N GLN A 85 -0.02 -5.86 -25.85
CA GLN A 85 0.85 -5.61 -26.98
C GLN A 85 0.90 -6.77 -27.98
N GLY A 86 0.20 -7.88 -27.71
CA GLY A 86 0.20 -9.06 -28.58
C GLY A 86 1.55 -9.79 -28.63
N THR A 87 2.46 -9.53 -27.68
CA THR A 87 3.81 -10.13 -27.63
C THR A 87 3.85 -11.39 -26.77
N ALA A 88 2.77 -11.73 -26.09
CA ALA A 88 2.68 -12.88 -25.18
C ALA A 88 3.07 -14.21 -25.86
N ASP A 89 2.63 -14.43 -27.11
CA ASP A 89 2.92 -15.66 -27.86
C ASP A 89 4.40 -15.84 -28.14
N LEU A 90 5.16 -14.75 -28.34
CA LEU A 90 6.61 -14.80 -28.52
C LEU A 90 7.34 -15.27 -27.25
N PHE A 91 6.89 -14.80 -26.09
CA PHE A 91 7.44 -15.24 -24.80
C PHE A 91 7.10 -16.70 -24.50
N PHE A 92 5.88 -17.12 -24.80
CA PHE A 92 5.43 -18.49 -24.54
C PHE A 92 5.99 -19.53 -25.55
N ALA A 93 6.42 -19.08 -26.73
CA ALA A 93 7.11 -19.93 -27.70
C ALA A 93 8.59 -20.14 -27.36
N SER A 94 9.18 -19.31 -26.49
CA SER A 94 10.58 -19.42 -26.10
C SER A 94 10.74 -20.44 -24.92
N PRO A 95 11.91 -21.08 -24.76
CA PRO A 95 12.16 -22.09 -23.71
C PRO A 95 12.34 -21.47 -22.32
N ILE A 96 11.46 -20.53 -21.94
CA ILE A 96 11.48 -19.84 -20.65
C ILE A 96 10.55 -20.55 -19.68
N ARG A 97 11.01 -20.75 -18.45
CA ARG A 97 10.14 -21.29 -17.39
C ARG A 97 9.12 -20.23 -16.98
N LYS A 98 7.84 -20.56 -17.12
CA LYS A 98 6.71 -19.66 -16.76
C LYS A 98 6.81 -19.10 -15.32
N ARG A 99 7.37 -19.89 -14.39
CA ARG A 99 7.59 -19.47 -13.00
C ARG A 99 8.62 -18.34 -12.90
N ASP A 100 9.73 -18.44 -13.63
CA ASP A 100 10.81 -17.45 -13.61
C ASP A 100 10.30 -16.09 -14.15
N TYR A 101 9.52 -16.15 -15.20
CA TYR A 101 8.86 -14.99 -15.79
C TYR A 101 7.88 -14.33 -14.81
N LEU A 102 6.93 -15.09 -14.23
CA LEU A 102 5.91 -14.55 -13.33
C LEU A 102 6.52 -14.00 -12.04
N LEU A 103 7.37 -14.79 -11.37
CA LEU A 103 7.97 -14.37 -10.10
C LEU A 103 8.91 -13.17 -10.26
N GLY A 104 9.64 -13.10 -11.37
CA GLY A 104 10.49 -11.95 -11.66
C GLY A 104 9.69 -10.66 -11.82
N ARG A 105 8.59 -10.69 -12.57
CA ARG A 105 7.73 -9.53 -12.81
C ARG A 105 6.93 -9.12 -11.58
N ILE A 106 6.32 -10.07 -10.88
CA ILE A 106 5.58 -9.79 -9.63
C ILE A 106 6.55 -9.19 -8.61
N GLY A 107 7.73 -9.79 -8.42
CA GLY A 107 8.73 -9.27 -7.49
C GLY A 107 9.16 -7.84 -7.82
N ALA A 108 9.34 -7.52 -9.09
CA ALA A 108 9.68 -6.16 -9.53
C ALA A 108 8.54 -5.16 -9.23
N ALA A 109 7.28 -5.53 -9.53
CA ALA A 109 6.13 -4.69 -9.25
C ALA A 109 5.92 -4.45 -7.75
N LEU A 110 6.12 -5.47 -6.92
CA LEU A 110 6.08 -5.34 -5.46
C LEU A 110 7.21 -4.43 -4.95
N THR A 111 8.41 -4.57 -5.52
CA THR A 111 9.54 -3.71 -5.14
C THR A 111 9.31 -2.26 -5.53
N ALA A 112 8.76 -1.99 -6.71
CA ALA A 112 8.40 -0.65 -7.15
C ALA A 112 7.32 -0.03 -6.22
N SER A 113 6.30 -0.80 -5.88
CA SER A 113 5.26 -0.37 -4.92
C SER A 113 5.85 -0.11 -3.53
N PHE A 114 6.76 -0.95 -3.07
CA PHE A 114 7.45 -0.77 -1.80
C PHE A 114 8.26 0.54 -1.75
N ILE A 115 8.91 0.91 -2.86
CA ILE A 115 9.61 2.21 -2.97
C ILE A 115 8.64 3.37 -2.80
N VAL A 116 7.43 3.30 -3.37
CA VAL A 116 6.40 4.33 -3.17
C VAL A 116 6.05 4.46 -1.69
N TYR A 117 5.85 3.35 -0.97
CA TYR A 117 5.59 3.40 0.47
C TYR A 117 6.75 3.98 1.28
N LEU A 118 8.00 3.69 0.89
CA LEU A 118 9.16 4.33 1.53
C LEU A 118 9.13 5.85 1.36
N VAL A 119 8.77 6.33 0.18
CA VAL A 119 8.69 7.77 -0.10
C VAL A 119 7.54 8.42 0.69
N ILE A 120 6.41 7.72 0.86
CA ILE A 120 5.31 8.17 1.74
C ILE A 120 5.79 8.30 3.18
N ALA A 121 6.48 7.28 3.71
CA ALA A 121 7.00 7.30 5.07
C ALA A 121 8.02 8.43 5.27
N CYS A 122 8.86 8.71 4.27
CA CYS A 122 9.74 9.87 4.29
C CYS A 122 8.96 11.18 4.34
N GLY A 123 7.85 11.29 3.60
CA GLY A 123 6.97 12.47 3.65
C GLY A 123 6.39 12.71 5.05
N ILE A 124 5.87 11.66 5.68
CA ILE A 124 5.34 11.72 7.06
C ILE A 124 6.47 12.03 8.06
N PHE A 125 7.65 11.44 7.86
CA PHE A 125 8.81 11.69 8.73
C PHE A 125 9.30 13.14 8.65
N ILE A 126 9.37 13.72 7.44
CA ILE A 126 9.79 15.10 7.23
C ILE A 126 8.77 16.08 7.83
N ALA A 127 7.48 15.75 7.82
CA ALA A 127 6.43 16.61 8.34
C ALA A 127 6.67 17.05 9.79
N GLN A 128 7.23 16.18 10.64
CA GLN A 128 7.49 16.50 12.05
C GLN A 128 8.55 17.57 12.29
N PHE A 129 9.34 17.95 11.29
CA PHE A 129 10.35 19.01 11.40
C PHE A 129 9.86 20.38 10.91
N MET A 130 8.57 20.50 10.61
CA MET A 130 8.04 21.75 10.08
C MET A 130 7.83 22.80 11.17
N PRO A 131 8.22 24.09 10.93
CA PRO A 131 8.24 25.15 11.93
C PRO A 131 6.85 25.61 12.41
N TRP A 132 5.78 25.17 11.72
CA TRP A 132 4.40 25.48 12.13
C TRP A 132 3.78 24.45 13.06
N ILE A 133 4.49 23.37 13.36
CA ILE A 133 4.04 22.38 14.33
C ILE A 133 4.56 22.78 15.72
N ASP A 134 3.66 22.82 16.69
CA ASP A 134 3.99 23.10 18.06
C ASP A 134 4.87 21.98 18.65
N ASP A 135 6.05 22.31 19.14
CA ASP A 135 7.01 21.38 19.73
C ASP A 135 6.43 20.63 20.95
N ALA A 136 5.48 21.26 21.68
CA ALA A 136 4.79 20.63 22.78
C ALA A 136 3.95 19.41 22.37
N ARG A 137 3.58 19.31 21.10
CA ARG A 137 2.78 18.23 20.52
C ARG A 137 3.64 17.15 19.86
N LEU A 138 4.96 17.29 19.87
CA LEU A 138 5.91 16.32 19.33
C LEU A 138 6.57 15.54 20.46
N GLY A 139 6.53 14.22 20.35
CA GLY A 139 7.32 13.33 21.19
C GLY A 139 8.75 13.13 20.65
N PRO A 140 9.57 12.33 21.32
CA PRO A 140 10.93 12.06 20.86
C PRO A 140 10.93 11.44 19.47
N VAL A 141 11.77 11.98 18.57
CA VAL A 141 11.90 11.48 17.21
C VAL A 141 12.51 10.09 17.22
N SER A 142 11.81 9.13 16.65
CA SER A 142 12.23 7.72 16.59
C SER A 142 11.88 7.10 15.25
N LEU A 143 12.81 6.31 14.69
CA LEU A 143 12.58 5.50 13.49
C LEU A 143 11.92 4.16 13.79
N LYS A 144 11.93 3.74 15.05
CA LYS A 144 11.43 2.43 15.46
C LYS A 144 9.95 2.18 15.09
N PRO A 145 9.03 3.14 15.29
CA PRO A 145 7.64 3.00 14.87
C PRO A 145 7.48 2.78 13.36
N TYR A 146 8.27 3.47 12.55
CA TYR A 146 8.24 3.32 11.09
C TYR A 146 8.67 1.92 10.67
N LEU A 147 9.80 1.43 11.17
CA LEU A 147 10.30 0.08 10.85
C LEU A 147 9.30 -1.00 11.29
N TRP A 148 8.73 -0.86 12.48
CA TRP A 148 7.72 -1.79 12.98
C TRP A 148 6.47 -1.79 12.11
N THR A 149 5.98 -0.61 11.73
CA THR A 149 4.80 -0.46 10.87
C THR A 149 5.05 -1.04 9.47
N PHE A 150 6.24 -0.86 8.91
CA PHE A 150 6.61 -1.50 7.65
C PHE A 150 6.57 -3.03 7.76
N ALA A 151 7.13 -3.59 8.82
CA ALA A 151 7.18 -5.04 9.01
C ALA A 151 5.79 -5.66 9.22
N VAL A 152 4.90 -4.96 9.95
CA VAL A 152 3.62 -5.53 10.40
C VAL A 152 2.46 -5.16 9.46
N PHE A 153 2.46 -3.97 8.86
CA PHE A 153 1.36 -3.51 8.00
C PHE A 153 1.76 -3.47 6.52
N VAL A 154 2.84 -2.76 6.17
CA VAL A 154 3.15 -2.49 4.76
C VAL A 154 3.53 -3.78 4.02
N ILE A 155 4.49 -4.54 4.54
CA ILE A 155 4.98 -5.75 3.85
C ILE A 155 3.88 -6.82 3.73
N PRO A 156 3.16 -7.21 4.79
CA PRO A 156 2.09 -8.20 4.67
C PRO A 156 0.97 -7.77 3.73
N ASN A 157 0.52 -6.52 3.83
CA ASN A 157 -0.54 -6.00 2.96
C ASN A 157 -0.09 -5.91 1.50
N LEU A 158 1.17 -5.50 1.26
CA LEU A 158 1.77 -5.47 -0.08
C LEU A 158 1.81 -6.86 -0.70
N LEU A 159 2.25 -7.87 0.05
CA LEU A 159 2.32 -9.25 -0.41
C LEU A 159 0.94 -9.84 -0.64
N PHE A 160 0.01 -9.63 0.28
CA PHE A 160 -1.37 -10.12 0.17
C PHE A 160 -2.09 -9.51 -1.04
N THR A 161 -2.09 -8.18 -1.13
CA THR A 161 -2.73 -7.46 -2.23
C THR A 161 -2.06 -7.79 -3.57
N GLY A 162 -0.73 -7.84 -3.58
CA GLY A 162 0.03 -8.20 -4.76
C GLY A 162 -0.25 -9.61 -5.25
N ALA A 163 -0.35 -10.60 -4.35
CA ALA A 163 -0.70 -11.96 -4.70
C ALA A 163 -2.12 -12.07 -5.25
N LEU A 164 -3.08 -11.39 -4.61
CA LEU A 164 -4.47 -11.33 -5.06
C LEU A 164 -4.60 -10.76 -6.47
N LEU A 165 -3.97 -9.61 -6.71
CA LEU A 165 -4.00 -8.93 -8.00
C LEU A 165 -3.26 -9.70 -9.08
N ALA A 166 -2.12 -10.33 -8.75
CA ALA A 166 -1.40 -11.19 -9.67
C ALA A 166 -2.22 -12.41 -10.07
N LEU A 167 -2.95 -13.01 -9.13
CA LEU A 167 -3.87 -14.12 -9.41
C LEU A 167 -4.99 -13.65 -10.35
N MET A 168 -5.63 -12.51 -10.06
CA MET A 168 -6.67 -11.94 -10.92
C MET A 168 -6.15 -11.65 -12.33
N ALA A 169 -4.97 -11.02 -12.45
CA ALA A 169 -4.34 -10.72 -13.73
C ALA A 169 -4.04 -12.01 -14.52
N ALA A 170 -3.53 -13.05 -13.85
CA ALA A 170 -3.20 -14.33 -14.47
C ALA A 170 -4.44 -15.08 -14.97
N VAL A 171 -5.56 -15.01 -14.25
CA VAL A 171 -6.81 -15.69 -14.60
C VAL A 171 -7.56 -14.93 -15.68
N THR A 172 -7.73 -13.63 -15.54
CA THR A 172 -8.58 -12.81 -16.42
C THR A 172 -7.86 -12.36 -17.68
N ARG A 173 -6.53 -12.24 -17.64
CA ARG A 173 -5.68 -11.70 -18.72
C ARG A 173 -6.18 -10.38 -19.29
N SER A 174 -6.85 -9.58 -18.48
CA SER A 174 -7.46 -8.31 -18.87
C SER A 174 -7.31 -7.29 -17.75
N ILE A 175 -6.77 -6.12 -18.11
CA ILE A 175 -6.62 -4.99 -17.20
C ILE A 175 -7.98 -4.57 -16.63
N LEU A 176 -9.01 -4.54 -17.44
CA LEU A 176 -10.35 -4.12 -17.03
C LEU A 176 -10.87 -4.93 -15.84
N TRP A 177 -10.73 -6.27 -15.92
CA TRP A 177 -11.18 -7.15 -14.86
C TRP A 177 -10.37 -7.01 -13.56
N VAL A 178 -9.09 -6.69 -13.66
CA VAL A 178 -8.25 -6.41 -12.48
C VAL A 178 -8.73 -5.13 -11.78
N TYR A 179 -9.03 -4.06 -12.52
CA TYR A 179 -9.56 -2.83 -11.93
C TYR A 179 -10.97 -3.01 -11.33
N ILE A 180 -11.85 -3.77 -12.02
CA ILE A 180 -13.17 -4.12 -11.47
C ILE A 180 -13.01 -4.90 -10.16
N GLY A 181 -12.07 -5.85 -10.11
CA GLY A 181 -11.77 -6.61 -8.90
C GLY A 181 -11.27 -5.75 -7.74
N VAL A 182 -10.46 -4.73 -8.02
CA VAL A 182 -10.02 -3.75 -7.01
C VAL A 182 -11.21 -2.96 -6.48
N ILE A 183 -12.07 -2.47 -7.35
CA ILE A 183 -13.27 -1.73 -6.95
C ILE A 183 -14.18 -2.64 -6.10
N ALA A 184 -14.39 -3.88 -6.54
CA ALA A 184 -15.19 -4.85 -5.80
C ALA A 184 -14.57 -5.13 -4.41
N PHE A 185 -13.23 -5.24 -4.32
CA PHE A 185 -12.54 -5.40 -3.05
C PHE A 185 -12.75 -4.20 -2.13
N PHE A 186 -12.63 -2.96 -2.64
CA PHE A 186 -12.91 -1.76 -1.83
C PHE A 186 -14.36 -1.71 -1.34
N VAL A 187 -15.32 -1.99 -2.23
CA VAL A 187 -16.73 -2.04 -1.85
C VAL A 187 -16.96 -3.08 -0.75
N LEU A 188 -16.40 -4.28 -0.93
CA LEU A 188 -16.51 -5.35 0.05
C LEU A 188 -15.86 -4.97 1.38
N TYR A 189 -14.70 -4.33 1.33
CA TYR A 189 -13.98 -3.84 2.51
C TYR A 189 -14.82 -2.82 3.31
N PHE A 190 -15.38 -1.80 2.64
CA PHE A 190 -16.19 -0.79 3.30
C PHE A 190 -17.53 -1.35 3.80
N VAL A 191 -18.18 -2.23 3.03
CA VAL A 191 -19.43 -2.88 3.45
C VAL A 191 -19.17 -3.79 4.65
N SER A 192 -18.09 -4.56 4.64
CA SER A 192 -17.73 -5.42 5.76
C SER A 192 -17.43 -4.58 7.02
N GLY A 193 -16.72 -3.47 6.90
CA GLY A 193 -16.49 -2.54 8.01
C GLY A 193 -17.79 -1.97 8.57
N ALA A 194 -18.73 -1.57 7.71
CA ALA A 194 -20.03 -1.04 8.14
C ALA A 194 -20.91 -2.10 8.82
N LEU A 195 -20.89 -3.34 8.32
CA LEU A 195 -21.66 -4.45 8.92
C LEU A 195 -21.06 -4.93 10.25
N LEU A 196 -19.74 -4.84 10.39
CA LEU A 196 -19.03 -5.32 11.56
C LEU A 196 -18.99 -4.31 12.71
N SER A 197 -19.18 -3.03 12.40
CA SER A 197 -19.29 -1.97 13.44
C SER A 197 -20.45 -2.20 14.41
N ASP A 198 -21.47 -2.97 13.99
CA ASP A 198 -22.68 -3.28 14.79
C ASP A 198 -22.53 -4.62 15.57
N LEU A 199 -21.43 -5.34 15.40
CA LEU A 199 -21.24 -6.63 16.07
C LEU A 199 -20.30 -6.46 17.27
N ASP A 200 -20.84 -6.70 18.48
CA ASP A 200 -20.08 -6.78 19.76
C ASP A 200 -18.96 -7.84 19.77
N ASN A 201 -18.72 -8.52 18.68
CA ASN A 201 -17.80 -9.65 18.55
C ASN A 201 -16.47 -9.24 17.88
N LEU A 202 -15.56 -8.70 18.68
CA LEU A 202 -14.20 -8.28 18.30
C LEU A 202 -13.40 -9.35 17.52
N TRP A 203 -13.68 -10.64 17.73
CA TRP A 203 -12.99 -11.73 17.05
C TRP A 203 -13.37 -11.85 15.56
N ILE A 204 -14.64 -11.68 15.26
CA ILE A 204 -15.14 -11.77 13.86
C ILE A 204 -14.69 -10.55 13.07
N SER A 205 -14.71 -9.36 13.68
CA SER A 205 -14.23 -8.14 13.03
C SER A 205 -12.75 -8.24 12.68
N THR A 206 -11.93 -8.81 13.57
CA THR A 206 -10.47 -8.96 13.34
C THR A 206 -10.13 -9.96 12.23
N LEU A 207 -10.94 -11.04 12.07
CA LEU A 207 -10.73 -12.06 11.04
C LEU A 207 -11.15 -11.60 9.65
N LEU A 208 -12.14 -10.72 9.56
CA LEU A 208 -12.66 -10.20 8.29
C LEU A 208 -11.95 -8.94 7.80
N GLU A 209 -11.03 -8.42 8.61
CA GLU A 209 -10.29 -7.22 8.28
C GLU A 209 -8.82 -7.53 7.88
N PRO A 210 -8.56 -7.78 6.60
CA PRO A 210 -7.23 -8.21 6.15
C PRO A 210 -6.17 -7.10 6.24
N MET A 211 -6.58 -5.84 6.44
CA MET A 211 -5.66 -4.69 6.41
C MET A 211 -5.33 -4.08 7.76
N GLY A 212 -5.97 -4.51 8.85
CA GLY A 212 -5.68 -4.09 10.23
C GLY A 212 -6.01 -2.62 10.57
N ALA A 213 -6.69 -1.89 9.67
CA ALA A 213 -6.97 -0.47 9.85
C ALA A 213 -8.02 -0.22 10.95
N HIS A 214 -9.02 -1.09 11.04
CA HIS A 214 -10.11 -0.96 12.02
C HIS A 214 -9.59 -1.09 13.46
N ARG A 215 -8.65 -1.99 13.69
CA ARG A 215 -8.04 -2.19 15.00
C ARG A 215 -7.22 -0.98 15.44
N ALA A 216 -6.51 -0.36 14.49
CA ALA A 216 -5.79 0.88 14.75
C ALA A 216 -6.73 2.05 15.06
N LEU A 217 -7.96 2.04 14.54
CA LEU A 217 -9.00 3.04 14.79
C LEU A 217 -9.80 2.74 16.05
N ALA A 218 -10.12 1.47 16.32
CA ALA A 218 -10.86 1.02 17.50
C ALA A 218 -10.06 1.21 18.80
N ASP A 219 -8.76 0.93 18.80
CA ASP A 219 -7.86 1.20 19.92
C ASP A 219 -7.74 2.70 20.24
N GLN A 220 -8.19 3.57 19.33
CA GLN A 220 -8.21 5.02 19.50
C GLN A 220 -9.57 5.57 19.89
N GLY A 221 -10.59 4.72 20.08
CA GLY A 221 -11.96 5.16 20.42
C GLY A 221 -12.65 5.95 19.32
N LEU A 222 -12.27 5.74 18.05
CA LEU A 222 -12.80 6.44 16.89
C LEU A 222 -13.90 5.65 16.14
N VAL A 223 -14.24 4.44 16.64
CA VAL A 223 -15.34 3.58 16.15
C VAL A 223 -16.07 3.00 17.35
#